data_710d72b4db8092feadc31b4bceae19a8
#
_entry.id   710d72b4db8092feadc31b4bceae19a8
#
_cell.length_a   1.000
_cell.length_b   1.000
_cell.length_c   1.000
_cell.angle_alpha   90.00
_cell.angle_beta   90.00
_cell.angle_gamma   90.00
#
_symmetry.space_group_name_H-M   'P 1'
#
loop_
_entity.id
_entity.type
_entity.pdbx_description
1 polymer ?
#
loop_
_entity_poly.entity_id
_entity_poly.type
_entity_poly.pdbx_seq_one_letter_code
_entity_poly.pdbx_strand_id
1 'polypeptide(L)'
;AELLRDEAPYLGPLGGILSALQKIETPYAFVAACDMPLLNPEAIRGVVAAGLGHAAAVPFHPGGREYLMALYARSLIPQIRASLERGVFAMRDFCAGLEDLRWVPMAGESAANVNTPEDLRRLEGRHAL
;
A
#
# COMPACT_ATOMS: atom_id res chain seq x y z
N ALA A 1 -13.53 -0.47 3.75
CA ALA A 1 -12.35 -1.27 3.41
C ALA A 1 -12.21 -2.44 4.38
N GLU A 2 -11.77 -3.56 3.88
CA GLU A 2 -11.54 -4.74 4.69
C GLU A 2 -10.04 -4.95 4.85
N LEU A 3 -9.65 -5.49 6.01
CA LEU A 3 -8.26 -5.84 6.30
C LEU A 3 -8.06 -7.31 5.96
N LEU A 4 -7.20 -7.58 5.00
CA LEU A 4 -6.98 -8.94 4.49
C LEU A 4 -5.50 -9.30 4.51
N ARG A 5 -5.22 -10.59 4.57
CA ARG A 5 -3.86 -11.11 4.52
C ARG A 5 -3.56 -11.65 3.13
N ASP A 6 -2.29 -11.63 2.78
CA ASP A 6 -1.80 -12.24 1.56
C ASP A 6 -1.88 -13.76 1.71
N GLU A 7 -2.62 -14.41 0.81
CA GLU A 7 -2.82 -15.85 0.85
C GLU A 7 -2.32 -16.59 -0.39
N ALA A 8 -1.67 -15.88 -1.31
CA ALA A 8 -1.23 -16.47 -2.56
C ALA A 8 0.27 -16.29 -2.77
N PRO A 9 1.11 -16.90 -1.91
CA PRO A 9 2.55 -16.65 -1.95
C PRO A 9 3.22 -17.11 -3.25
N TYR A 10 2.67 -18.10 -3.94
CA TYR A 10 3.28 -18.59 -5.18
C TYR A 10 3.14 -17.60 -6.34
N LEU A 11 2.20 -16.67 -6.27
CA LEU A 11 2.06 -15.58 -7.23
C LEU A 11 2.65 -14.28 -6.71
N GLY A 12 3.28 -14.33 -5.54
CA GLY A 12 3.84 -13.18 -4.88
C GLY A 12 2.77 -12.27 -4.27
N PRO A 13 3.19 -11.12 -3.74
CA PRO A 13 2.25 -10.20 -3.09
C PRO A 13 1.14 -9.72 -4.00
N LEU A 14 1.43 -9.47 -5.26
CA LEU A 14 0.41 -9.00 -6.20
C LEU A 14 -0.68 -10.04 -6.41
N GLY A 15 -0.31 -11.30 -6.48
CA GLY A 15 -1.28 -12.39 -6.57
C GLY A 15 -2.16 -12.47 -5.33
N GLY A 16 -1.58 -12.25 -4.16
CA GLY A 16 -2.33 -12.21 -2.92
C GLY A 16 -3.33 -11.07 -2.88
N ILE A 17 -2.94 -9.91 -3.37
CA ILE A 17 -3.85 -8.76 -3.45
C ILE A 17 -5.00 -9.06 -4.40
N LEU A 18 -4.73 -9.68 -5.54
CA LEU A 18 -5.79 -10.09 -6.46
C LEU A 18 -6.78 -11.01 -5.77
N SER A 19 -6.29 -12.05 -5.09
CA SER A 19 -7.15 -12.96 -4.35
C SER A 19 -8.02 -12.23 -3.33
N ALA A 20 -7.41 -11.31 -2.59
CA ALA A 20 -8.12 -10.55 -1.57
C ALA A 20 -9.24 -9.71 -2.20
N LEU A 21 -8.92 -9.00 -3.27
CA LEU A 21 -9.90 -8.13 -3.92
C LEU A 21 -11.06 -8.94 -4.52
N GLN A 22 -10.80 -10.16 -4.96
CA GLN A 22 -11.86 -11.01 -5.50
C GLN A 22 -12.81 -11.53 -4.42
N LYS A 23 -12.37 -11.55 -3.17
CA LYS A 23 -13.18 -12.06 -2.05
C LYS A 23 -14.02 -11.01 -1.37
N ILE A 24 -13.74 -9.73 -1.55
CA ILE A 24 -14.44 -8.66 -0.85
C ILE A 24 -15.68 -8.21 -1.62
N GLU A 25 -16.61 -7.61 -0.88
CA GLU A 25 -17.79 -7.00 -1.46
C GLU A 25 -17.73 -5.48 -1.38
N THR A 26 -16.78 -4.95 -0.62
CA THR A 26 -16.57 -3.51 -0.50
C THR A 26 -15.72 -3.00 -1.67
N PRO A 27 -15.80 -1.69 -1.98
CA PRO A 27 -15.00 -1.13 -3.08
C PRO A 27 -13.50 -1.06 -2.81
N TYR A 28 -13.08 -1.24 -1.56
CA TYR A 28 -11.67 -1.17 -1.18
C TYR A 28 -11.30 -2.25 -0.20
N ALA A 29 -10.04 -2.63 -0.22
CA ALA A 29 -9.44 -3.48 0.81
C ALA A 29 -8.17 -2.81 1.32
N PHE A 30 -8.00 -2.83 2.63
CA PHE A 30 -6.70 -2.48 3.23
C PHE A 30 -5.93 -3.78 3.41
N VAL A 31 -4.81 -3.89 2.70
CA VAL A 31 -3.98 -5.08 2.72
C VAL A 31 -2.82 -4.86 3.66
N ALA A 32 -2.61 -5.79 4.59
CA ALA A 32 -1.51 -5.68 5.53
C ALA A 32 -0.83 -7.02 5.73
N ALA A 33 0.49 -7.02 5.71
CA ALA A 33 1.27 -8.18 6.13
C ALA A 33 1.16 -8.29 7.65
N CYS A 34 1.08 -9.50 8.16
CA CYS A 34 0.75 -9.72 9.56
C CYS A 34 1.84 -9.29 10.54
N ASP A 35 3.05 -9.07 10.07
CA ASP A 35 4.19 -8.71 10.93
C ASP A 35 4.72 -7.30 10.67
N MET A 36 3.90 -6.41 10.15
CA MET A 36 4.31 -5.04 9.86
C MET A 36 4.51 -4.25 11.14
N PRO A 37 5.75 -3.85 11.46
CA PRO A 37 6.01 -3.12 12.70
C PRO A 37 5.45 -1.69 12.69
N LEU A 38 5.19 -1.14 11.51
CA LEU A 38 4.70 0.22 11.37
C LEU A 38 3.18 0.30 11.33
N LEU A 39 2.50 -0.85 11.43
CA LEU A 39 1.05 -0.91 11.35
C LEU A 39 0.43 -0.44 12.66
N ASN A 40 -0.36 0.62 12.60
CA ASN A 40 -1.13 1.11 13.74
C ASN A 40 -2.42 1.76 13.23
N PRO A 41 -3.43 1.93 14.13
CA PRO A 41 -4.73 2.44 13.69
C PRO A 41 -4.68 3.81 13.05
N GLU A 42 -3.80 4.69 13.52
CA GLU A 42 -3.69 6.03 12.97
C GLU A 42 -3.12 5.99 11.55
N ALA A 43 -2.09 5.19 11.34
CA ALA A 43 -1.52 5.02 10.01
C ALA A 43 -2.54 4.43 9.04
N ILE A 44 -3.29 3.43 9.49
CA ILE A 44 -4.33 2.81 8.66
C ILE A 44 -5.37 3.85 8.28
N ARG A 45 -5.86 4.63 9.23
CA ARG A 45 -6.86 5.67 8.94
C ARG A 45 -6.35 6.68 7.94
N GLY A 46 -5.09 7.08 8.07
CA GLY A 46 -4.49 8.04 7.15
C GLY A 46 -4.42 7.51 5.73
N VAL A 47 -4.02 6.26 5.58
CA VAL A 47 -3.93 5.63 4.25
C VAL A 47 -5.32 5.46 3.65
N VAL A 48 -6.29 5.01 4.44
CA VAL A 48 -7.66 4.83 3.95
C VAL A 48 -8.25 6.17 3.52
N ALA A 49 -8.09 7.20 4.33
CA ALA A 49 -8.62 8.52 4.00
C ALA A 49 -8.01 9.07 2.72
N ALA A 50 -6.71 8.87 2.52
CA ALA A 50 -6.03 9.36 1.33
C ALA A 50 -6.44 8.59 0.06
N GLY A 51 -6.80 7.32 0.21
CA GLY A 51 -7.08 6.46 -0.93
C GLY A 51 -8.51 6.44 -1.41
N LEU A 52 -9.45 6.92 -0.61
CA LEU A 52 -10.86 6.92 -1.03
C LEU A 52 -11.03 7.79 -2.26
N GLY A 53 -11.67 7.24 -3.29
CA GLY A 53 -11.82 7.91 -4.57
C GLY A 53 -10.65 7.72 -5.52
N HIS A 54 -9.63 6.97 -5.11
CA HIS A 54 -8.45 6.68 -5.94
C HIS A 54 -8.30 5.18 -6.11
N ALA A 55 -7.40 4.76 -7.00
CA ALA A 55 -7.19 3.34 -7.26
C ALA A 55 -6.40 2.66 -6.14
N ALA A 56 -5.47 3.39 -5.54
CA ALA A 56 -4.65 2.84 -4.47
C ALA A 56 -4.04 3.96 -3.65
N ALA A 57 -3.67 3.63 -2.41
CA ALA A 57 -2.91 4.53 -1.55
C ALA A 57 -1.82 3.71 -0.86
N VAL A 58 -0.58 4.11 -1.06
CA VAL A 58 0.59 3.38 -0.57
C VAL A 58 1.42 4.30 0.31
N PRO A 59 1.65 3.92 1.56
CA PRO A 59 2.47 4.73 2.46
C PRO A 59 3.95 4.60 2.14
N PHE A 60 4.70 5.64 2.49
CA PHE A 60 6.14 5.63 2.31
C PHE A 60 6.82 6.27 3.53
N HIS A 61 8.06 5.86 3.75
CA HIS A 61 8.89 6.32 4.86
C HIS A 61 10.37 6.15 4.48
N PRO A 62 11.33 6.54 5.34
CA PRO A 62 12.75 6.44 4.97
C PRO A 62 13.22 5.05 4.57
N GLY A 63 12.56 4.00 5.09
CA GLY A 63 12.91 2.63 4.74
C GLY A 63 12.36 2.16 3.42
N GLY A 64 11.45 2.90 2.80
CA GLY A 64 10.87 2.54 1.51
C GLY A 64 9.36 2.72 1.43
N ARG A 65 8.75 2.01 0.50
CA ARG A 65 7.32 2.04 0.27
C ARG A 65 6.68 0.77 0.81
N GLU A 66 5.55 0.94 1.49
CA GLU A 66 4.90 -0.19 2.15
C GLU A 66 3.71 -0.68 1.34
N TYR A 67 3.99 -1.41 0.28
CA TYR A 67 2.94 -1.93 -0.60
C TYR A 67 2.00 -2.94 0.09
N LEU A 68 2.47 -3.57 1.16
CA LEU A 68 1.68 -4.52 1.93
C LEU A 68 1.16 -3.92 3.23
N MET A 69 1.00 -2.61 3.26
CA MET A 69 0.29 -1.87 4.28
C MET A 69 -0.44 -0.74 3.57
N ALA A 70 -1.32 -1.10 2.64
CA ALA A 70 -1.83 -0.15 1.65
C ALA A 70 -3.29 -0.43 1.33
N LEU A 71 -3.95 0.59 0.79
CA LEU A 71 -5.34 0.50 0.35
C LEU A 71 -5.37 0.26 -1.16
N TYR A 72 -6.18 -0.71 -1.58
CA TYR A 72 -6.35 -1.02 -3.00
C TYR A 72 -7.82 -1.08 -3.35
N ALA A 73 -8.19 -0.46 -4.46
CA ALA A 73 -9.56 -0.49 -4.94
C ALA A 73 -9.86 -1.82 -5.63
N ARG A 74 -11.08 -2.30 -5.43
CA ARG A 74 -11.55 -3.52 -6.10
C ARG A 74 -11.53 -3.37 -7.62
N SER A 75 -11.67 -2.15 -8.11
CA SER A 75 -11.61 -1.85 -9.54
C SER A 75 -10.25 -2.15 -10.18
N LEU A 76 -9.22 -2.43 -9.38
CA LEU A 76 -7.90 -2.80 -9.89
C LEU A 76 -7.83 -4.24 -10.39
N ILE A 77 -8.83 -5.06 -10.14
CA ILE A 77 -8.80 -6.48 -10.50
C ILE A 77 -8.38 -6.71 -11.96
N PRO A 78 -8.98 -6.04 -12.96
CA PRO A 78 -8.56 -6.26 -14.34
C PRO A 78 -7.10 -5.88 -14.60
N GLN A 79 -6.64 -4.80 -13.99
CA GLN A 79 -5.27 -4.34 -14.17
C GLN A 79 -4.26 -5.28 -13.52
N ILE A 80 -4.61 -5.82 -12.36
CA ILE A 80 -3.75 -6.80 -11.69
C ILE A 80 -3.65 -8.07 -12.53
N ARG A 81 -4.78 -8.56 -13.03
CA ARG A 81 -4.79 -9.75 -13.90
C ARG A 81 -3.91 -9.54 -15.12
N ALA A 82 -4.04 -8.40 -15.77
CA ALA A 82 -3.23 -8.09 -16.94
C ALA A 82 -1.74 -8.05 -16.61
N SER A 83 -1.39 -7.50 -15.46
CA SER A 83 0.01 -7.43 -15.00
C SER A 83 0.57 -8.84 -14.79
N LEU A 84 -0.17 -9.70 -14.11
CA LEU A 84 0.26 -11.07 -13.86
C LEU A 84 0.39 -11.87 -15.15
N GLU A 85 -0.52 -11.67 -16.10
CA GLU A 85 -0.46 -12.33 -17.41
C GLU A 85 0.76 -11.91 -18.20
N ARG A 86 1.23 -10.68 -18.04
CA ARG A 86 2.45 -10.19 -18.68
C ARG A 86 3.72 -10.60 -17.94
N GLY A 87 3.58 -11.29 -16.80
CA GLY A 87 4.73 -11.69 -16.00
C GLY A 87 5.28 -10.59 -15.11
N VAL A 88 4.52 -9.53 -14.89
CA VAL A 88 4.92 -8.44 -13.99
C VAL A 88 4.33 -8.71 -12.62
N PHE A 89 5.15 -9.26 -11.72
CA PHE A 89 4.70 -9.70 -10.40
C PHE A 89 5.10 -8.75 -9.28
N ALA A 90 6.08 -7.91 -9.50
CA ALA A 90 6.59 -7.02 -8.45
C ALA A 90 5.62 -5.87 -8.19
N MET A 91 5.34 -5.64 -6.92
CA MET A 91 4.45 -4.54 -6.51
C MET A 91 4.95 -3.19 -7.01
N ARG A 92 6.25 -2.96 -6.92
CA ARG A 92 6.84 -1.72 -7.39
C ARG A 92 6.53 -1.46 -8.86
N ASP A 93 6.69 -2.49 -9.68
CA ASP A 93 6.48 -2.34 -11.12
C ASP A 93 5.00 -2.18 -11.46
N PHE A 94 4.14 -2.92 -10.78
CA PHE A 94 2.71 -2.78 -10.97
C PHE A 94 2.25 -1.37 -10.59
N CYS A 95 2.63 -0.91 -9.42
CA CYS A 95 2.21 0.41 -8.93
C CYS A 95 2.77 1.56 -9.76
N ALA A 96 3.97 1.38 -10.31
CA ALA A 96 4.56 2.39 -11.18
C ALA A 96 3.72 2.65 -12.43
N GLY A 97 2.94 1.67 -12.86
CA GLY A 97 2.06 1.81 -14.01
C GLY A 97 0.68 2.36 -13.68
N LEU A 98 0.37 2.58 -12.41
CA LEU A 98 -0.94 3.12 -12.02
C LEU A 98 -0.95 4.64 -12.10
N GLU A 99 -1.96 5.19 -12.77
CA GLU A 99 -2.10 6.64 -12.88
C GLU A 99 -2.75 7.24 -11.65
N ASP A 100 -3.61 6.50 -10.99
CA ASP A 100 -4.40 7.01 -9.87
C ASP A 100 -3.96 6.37 -8.56
N LEU A 101 -2.69 6.53 -8.23
CA LEU A 101 -2.13 6.04 -6.99
C LEU A 101 -1.70 7.22 -6.12
N ARG A 102 -2.09 7.18 -4.86
CA ARG A 102 -1.70 8.19 -3.88
C ARG A 102 -0.54 7.69 -3.05
N TRP A 103 0.53 8.46 -3.02
CA TRP A 103 1.64 8.20 -2.10
C TRP A 103 1.36 8.93 -0.80
N VAL A 104 1.42 8.22 0.32
CA VAL A 104 1.00 8.75 1.61
C VAL A 104 2.19 8.78 2.56
N PRO A 105 2.64 9.96 2.99
CA PRO A 105 3.72 10.00 3.98
C PRO A 105 3.21 9.42 5.30
N MET A 106 4.04 8.58 5.92
CA MET A 106 3.67 7.94 7.19
C MET A 106 3.99 8.86 8.36
N ALA A 107 3.27 9.98 8.42
CA ALA A 107 3.57 11.02 9.40
C ALA A 107 3.42 10.52 10.85
N GLY A 108 2.34 9.79 11.13
CA GLY A 108 2.13 9.28 12.47
C GLY A 108 3.18 8.27 12.88
N GLU A 109 3.47 7.34 11.98
CA GLU A 109 4.46 6.29 12.23
C GLU A 109 5.86 6.87 12.20
N SER A 110 6.10 7.78 11.27
CA SER A 110 7.38 8.49 11.23
C SER A 110 7.61 9.26 12.51
N ALA A 111 6.58 9.84 13.06
CA ALA A 111 6.69 10.56 14.32
C ALA A 111 7.09 9.63 15.46
N ALA A 112 6.65 8.39 15.44
CA ALA A 112 7.04 7.41 16.46
C ALA A 112 8.54 7.07 16.37
N ASN A 113 9.11 7.14 15.17
CA ASN A 113 10.51 6.84 14.92
C ASN A 113 11.36 8.08 14.71
N VAL A 114 10.76 9.23 14.64
CA VAL A 114 11.42 10.51 14.45
C VAL A 114 11.57 11.18 15.81
N ASN A 115 12.80 11.30 16.25
CA ASN A 115 13.10 11.85 17.58
C ASN A 115 13.52 13.30 17.54
N THR A 116 13.79 13.85 16.35
CA THR A 116 14.28 15.21 16.19
C THR A 116 13.68 15.84 14.93
N PRO A 117 13.64 17.19 14.86
CA PRO A 117 13.25 17.86 13.62
C PRO A 117 14.12 17.49 12.43
N GLU A 118 15.39 17.17 12.70
CA GLU A 118 16.31 16.75 11.67
C GLU A 118 15.90 15.41 11.07
N ASP A 119 15.44 14.48 11.90
CA ASP A 119 14.95 13.19 11.44
C ASP A 119 13.73 13.37 10.53
N LEU A 120 12.85 14.29 10.91
CA LEU A 120 11.67 14.58 10.11
C LEU A 120 12.05 15.14 8.74
N ARG A 121 12.97 16.08 8.70
CA ARG A 121 13.44 16.65 7.43
C ARG A 121 14.08 15.59 6.55
N ARG A 122 14.83 14.67 7.15
CA ARG A 122 15.44 13.58 6.40
C ARG A 122 14.40 12.68 5.78
N LEU A 123 13.33 12.38 6.51
CA LEU A 123 12.22 11.60 6.01
C LEU A 123 11.59 12.28 4.80
N GLU A 124 11.27 13.55 4.91
CA GLU A 124 10.64 14.31 3.85
C GLU A 124 11.53 14.38 2.61
N GLY A 125 12.82 14.60 2.81
CA GLY A 125 13.76 14.71 1.70
C GLY A 125 13.93 13.39 0.95
N ARG A 126 13.86 12.27 1.65
CA ARG A 126 14.02 10.96 1.02
C ARG A 126 12.84 10.55 0.17
N HIS A 127 11.67 11.02 0.52
CA HIS A 127 10.43 10.56 -0.09
C HIS A 127 9.66 11.67 -0.74
N ALA A 128 10.37 12.66 -1.24
CA ALA A 128 9.78 13.69 -2.09
C ALA A 128 9.44 13.04 -3.43
N LEU A 129 8.19 12.70 -3.59
CA LEU A 129 7.72 11.99 -4.77
C LEU A 129 7.06 12.93 -5.75
#